data_36c7b18bebbed980ebf5cf5aad26af5b
#
_entry.id   36c7b18bebbed980ebf5cf5aad26af5b
#
_cell.length_a   1.000
_cell.length_b   1.000
_cell.length_c   1.000
_cell.angle_alpha   90.00
_cell.angle_beta   90.00
_cell.angle_gamma   90.00
#
_symmetry.space_group_name_H-M   'P 1'
#
loop_
_entity.id
_entity.type
_entity.pdbx_description
1 polymer ?
#
loop_
_entity_poly.entity_id
_entity_poly.type
_entity_poly.pdbx_seq_one_letter_code
_entity_poly.pdbx_strand_id
1 'polypeptide(L)'
;MHPLLTTETGTVRKKWKGHLPVALLYPNTYPLAVSNLGFQLLYRLLNASEEIVCERFVYPQNREPFRSLESSRPLMDFPLVFGSISFEQDYAHLAAMLVAGGVPPYAADRPGKIAAGSPLVVLGGVGVFMNPEPLALFADLMVIGEAEPVLPRLLPALAALTDRRALTEIGATTPGCYVPSAYSFRYDSNGRVREISVSEGLPQQVRRVALKKSDQAAHSEILSPDAELGMYMTELGRGCSRGCRFCAAGFIYRPPRLWSADAVLDGLSQRPPEVDRVGLLGMEMADPKLLDSIAGFLQTNACSLSFSSLRADRISPRLLELLSHSGLKSVAIAPDGCSERLRGVINKGLSEDDLIAAAVALVDAGIYTLKLYVMVGLPTETEQDLEEFVQLVQKIRQEILPIGQKKGRLCELILSVNSFVPKPWTPFQYLSFGGQERERAMQDRDCTAAVLNLKKKIKYLKKAFARVDNLHIKVDRPDKVLSQAVFSRADRRIGPALLDIGMGKATFKQAMKKHKLSSWQYAVRPRGNDELFCWQ
;
A
#
# COMPACT_ATOMS: atom_id res chain seq x y z
N MET A 1 3.42 28.50 -12.77
CA MET A 1 4.08 27.23 -12.36
C MET A 1 3.67 26.95 -10.92
N HIS A 2 3.20 25.74 -10.63
CA HIS A 2 2.88 25.38 -9.25
C HIS A 2 4.14 25.48 -8.38
N PRO A 3 4.11 26.06 -7.16
CA PRO A 3 5.32 26.25 -6.33
C PRO A 3 6.12 24.96 -6.10
N LEU A 4 5.45 23.84 -5.91
CA LEU A 4 6.09 22.52 -5.71
C LEU A 4 7.00 22.09 -6.88
N LEU A 5 6.72 22.55 -8.10
CA LEU A 5 7.51 22.19 -9.30
C LEU A 5 8.76 23.06 -9.50
N THR A 6 9.00 24.05 -8.66
CA THR A 6 10.19 24.90 -8.77
C THR A 6 11.47 24.19 -8.34
N THR A 7 11.34 23.25 -7.40
CA THR A 7 12.43 22.46 -6.83
C THR A 7 12.35 20.98 -7.21
N GLU A 8 11.29 20.57 -7.90
CA GLU A 8 11.11 19.20 -8.39
C GLU A 8 11.91 18.97 -9.67
N THR A 9 12.57 17.81 -9.76
CA THR A 9 13.20 17.32 -10.99
C THR A 9 12.41 16.12 -11.53
N GLY A 10 12.50 15.85 -12.84
CA GLY A 10 11.79 14.74 -13.50
C GLY A 10 10.37 15.09 -13.96
N THR A 11 9.89 16.31 -13.74
CA THR A 11 8.59 16.76 -14.28
C THR A 11 8.61 16.76 -15.81
N VAL A 12 7.69 16.03 -16.42
CA VAL A 12 7.50 16.02 -17.87
C VAL A 12 6.52 17.12 -18.27
N ARG A 13 6.91 17.94 -19.25
CA ARG A 13 6.08 19.01 -19.81
C ARG A 13 5.92 18.84 -21.31
N LYS A 14 4.70 18.63 -21.74
CA LYS A 14 4.33 18.52 -23.15
C LYS A 14 3.31 19.59 -23.53
N LYS A 15 3.30 19.97 -24.81
CA LYS A 15 2.26 20.84 -25.35
C LYS A 15 0.96 20.04 -25.46
N TRP A 16 -0.18 20.66 -25.14
CA TRP A 16 -1.49 20.01 -25.23
C TRP A 16 -1.97 19.80 -26.69
N LYS A 17 -1.58 20.76 -27.56
CA LYS A 17 -1.98 20.68 -28.98
C LYS A 17 -1.42 19.41 -29.62
N GLY A 18 -2.30 18.57 -30.13
CA GLY A 18 -1.95 17.30 -30.79
C GLY A 18 -1.77 16.11 -29.84
N HIS A 19 -1.98 16.29 -28.54
CA HIS A 19 -1.90 15.20 -27.56
C HIS A 19 -3.24 14.98 -26.87
N LEU A 20 -3.46 13.75 -26.42
CA LEU A 20 -4.59 13.38 -25.55
C LEU A 20 -4.24 13.75 -24.10
N PRO A 21 -4.96 14.70 -23.47
CA PRO A 21 -4.70 15.03 -22.09
C PRO A 21 -5.21 13.94 -21.14
N VAL A 22 -4.35 13.53 -20.22
CA VAL A 22 -4.63 12.55 -19.18
C VAL A 22 -4.35 13.15 -17.81
N ALA A 23 -5.33 13.15 -16.92
CA ALA A 23 -5.14 13.51 -15.53
C ALA A 23 -4.73 12.27 -14.73
N LEU A 24 -3.67 12.36 -13.93
CA LEU A 24 -3.25 11.29 -13.01
C LEU A 24 -3.45 11.73 -11.57
N LEU A 25 -4.44 11.15 -10.89
CA LEU A 25 -4.80 11.45 -9.52
C LEU A 25 -4.04 10.55 -8.54
N TYR A 26 -3.48 11.14 -7.51
CA TYR A 26 -3.01 10.44 -6.31
C TYR A 26 -3.83 10.94 -5.11
N PRO A 27 -4.72 10.13 -4.53
CA PRO A 27 -5.65 10.59 -3.48
C PRO A 27 -4.99 10.69 -2.11
N ASN A 28 -3.80 11.25 -2.08
CA ASN A 28 -3.06 11.60 -0.88
C ASN A 28 -2.19 12.84 -1.14
N THR A 29 -1.43 13.26 -0.13
CA THR A 29 -0.61 14.47 -0.19
C THR A 29 0.54 14.37 -1.20
N TYR A 30 1.03 15.52 -1.65
CA TYR A 30 2.16 15.59 -2.57
C TYR A 30 3.43 14.88 -2.06
N PRO A 31 3.86 15.05 -0.78
CA PRO A 31 5.04 14.34 -0.26
C PRO A 31 4.94 12.82 -0.38
N LEU A 32 3.74 12.26 -0.15
CA LEU A 32 3.49 10.83 -0.32
C LEU A 32 3.40 10.41 -1.78
N ALA A 33 2.84 11.26 -2.66
CA ALA A 33 2.75 10.99 -4.10
C ALA A 33 4.15 10.83 -4.72
N VAL A 34 5.04 11.80 -4.46
CA VAL A 34 6.41 11.78 -4.99
C VAL A 34 7.33 10.77 -4.28
N SER A 35 6.88 10.19 -3.18
CA SER A 35 7.55 9.06 -2.51
C SER A 35 6.97 7.69 -2.91
N ASN A 36 6.00 7.64 -3.82
CA ASN A 36 5.36 6.41 -4.25
C ASN A 36 5.86 5.99 -5.64
N LEU A 37 6.69 4.95 -5.67
CA LEU A 37 7.33 4.48 -6.90
C LEU A 37 6.31 4.01 -7.96
N GLY A 38 5.19 3.39 -7.53
CA GLY A 38 4.14 2.95 -8.45
C GLY A 38 3.42 4.12 -9.13
N PHE A 39 3.22 5.24 -8.42
CA PHE A 39 2.67 6.46 -8.97
C PHE A 39 3.64 7.12 -9.97
N GLN A 40 4.92 7.21 -9.61
CA GLN A 40 5.96 7.74 -10.49
C GLN A 40 6.11 6.91 -11.77
N LEU A 41 6.12 5.58 -11.63
CA LEU A 41 6.15 4.64 -12.76
C LEU A 41 4.96 4.86 -13.70
N LEU A 42 3.75 4.99 -13.15
CA LEU A 42 2.55 5.23 -13.98
C LEU A 42 2.64 6.58 -14.70
N TYR A 43 3.11 7.64 -14.02
CA TYR A 43 3.34 8.95 -14.64
C TYR A 43 4.33 8.88 -15.81
N ARG A 44 5.45 8.16 -15.63
CA ARG A 44 6.43 7.90 -16.69
C ARG A 44 5.81 7.14 -17.86
N LEU A 45 5.13 6.03 -17.58
CA LEU A 45 4.54 5.18 -18.62
C LEU A 45 3.48 5.93 -19.46
N LEU A 46 2.66 6.76 -18.83
CA LEU A 46 1.68 7.59 -19.53
C LEU A 46 2.38 8.66 -20.39
N ASN A 47 3.42 9.30 -19.87
CA ASN A 47 4.16 10.31 -20.62
C ASN A 47 5.17 9.72 -21.62
N ALA A 48 5.49 8.44 -21.58
CA ALA A 48 6.32 7.79 -22.60
C ALA A 48 5.59 7.65 -23.96
N SER A 49 4.26 7.67 -23.97
CA SER A 49 3.48 7.73 -25.20
C SER A 49 3.61 9.11 -25.86
N GLU A 50 3.95 9.13 -27.14
CA GLU A 50 4.04 10.38 -27.91
C GLU A 50 2.69 11.07 -28.05
N GLU A 51 1.61 10.33 -27.99
CA GLU A 51 0.23 10.83 -28.18
C GLU A 51 -0.40 11.39 -26.89
N ILE A 52 0.24 11.23 -25.73
CA ILE A 52 -0.33 11.57 -24.44
C ILE A 52 0.45 12.70 -23.77
N VAL A 53 -0.29 13.62 -23.15
CA VAL A 53 0.20 14.53 -22.13
C VAL A 53 -0.46 14.18 -20.79
N CYS A 54 0.32 13.69 -19.84
CA CYS A 54 -0.15 13.34 -18.52
C CYS A 54 0.23 14.40 -17.50
N GLU A 55 -0.75 14.91 -16.74
CA GLU A 55 -0.55 15.88 -15.66
C GLU A 55 -1.09 15.34 -14.34
N ARG A 56 -0.42 15.71 -13.25
CA ARG A 56 -0.68 15.16 -11.92
C ARG A 56 -1.64 16.02 -11.10
N PHE A 57 -2.48 15.34 -10.32
CA PHE A 57 -3.34 15.92 -9.30
C PHE A 57 -3.10 15.20 -7.98
N VAL A 58 -2.90 15.93 -6.91
CA VAL A 58 -2.77 15.40 -5.55
C VAL A 58 -3.91 15.87 -4.67
N TYR A 59 -4.16 15.17 -3.56
CA TYR A 59 -5.22 15.55 -2.63
C TYR A 59 -4.93 16.94 -2.04
N PRO A 60 -5.86 17.90 -2.16
CA PRO A 60 -5.65 19.27 -1.70
C PRO A 60 -5.59 19.31 -0.17
N GLN A 61 -4.55 19.91 0.39
CA GLN A 61 -4.41 20.09 1.84
C GLN A 61 -5.14 21.32 2.37
N ASN A 62 -5.35 22.32 1.53
CA ASN A 62 -5.96 23.60 1.86
C ASN A 62 -7.14 23.90 0.92
N ARG A 63 -7.77 25.07 1.10
CA ARG A 63 -8.85 25.57 0.22
C ARG A 63 -8.35 26.08 -1.14
N GLU A 64 -7.21 25.58 -1.62
CA GLU A 64 -6.67 25.93 -2.93
C GLU A 64 -7.54 25.33 -4.06
N PRO A 65 -7.62 26.00 -5.22
CA PRO A 65 -8.29 25.45 -6.38
C PRO A 65 -7.69 24.11 -6.78
N PHE A 66 -8.52 23.09 -6.97
CA PHE A 66 -8.09 21.76 -7.37
C PHE A 66 -7.69 21.77 -8.85
N ARG A 67 -6.38 21.80 -9.11
CA ARG A 67 -5.79 21.94 -10.45
C ARG A 67 -4.58 21.04 -10.63
N SER A 68 -4.24 20.75 -11.89
CA SER A 68 -3.03 20.00 -12.22
C SER A 68 -1.76 20.74 -11.77
N LEU A 69 -0.74 19.97 -11.40
CA LEU A 69 0.54 20.51 -10.96
C LEU A 69 1.30 21.16 -12.13
N GLU A 70 1.30 20.58 -13.31
CA GLU A 70 2.11 20.96 -14.45
C GLU A 70 1.61 22.26 -15.12
N SER A 71 0.34 22.37 -15.44
CA SER A 71 -0.24 23.48 -16.21
C SER A 71 -1.34 24.26 -15.48
N SER A 72 -1.65 23.89 -14.24
CA SER A 72 -2.72 24.50 -13.43
C SER A 72 -4.12 24.44 -14.09
N ARG A 73 -4.39 23.38 -14.84
CA ARG A 73 -5.69 23.16 -15.49
C ARG A 73 -6.69 22.51 -14.55
N PRO A 74 -7.99 22.80 -14.72
CA PRO A 74 -9.06 22.09 -13.99
C PRO A 74 -9.18 20.64 -14.47
N LEU A 75 -9.64 19.74 -13.59
CA LEU A 75 -9.78 18.31 -13.90
C LEU A 75 -10.73 18.04 -15.08
N MET A 76 -11.76 18.87 -15.25
CA MET A 76 -12.75 18.74 -16.34
C MET A 76 -12.18 19.01 -17.75
N ASP A 77 -10.98 19.60 -17.86
CA ASP A 77 -10.33 19.76 -19.18
C ASP A 77 -9.80 18.41 -19.72
N PHE A 78 -9.64 17.41 -18.87
CA PHE A 78 -9.05 16.12 -19.23
C PHE A 78 -10.15 15.11 -19.59
N PRO A 79 -10.14 14.53 -20.81
CA PRO A 79 -11.10 13.48 -21.18
C PRO A 79 -10.84 12.14 -20.49
N LEU A 80 -9.59 11.89 -20.02
CA LEU A 80 -9.22 10.69 -19.28
C LEU A 80 -8.67 11.06 -17.92
N VAL A 81 -9.18 10.40 -16.89
CA VAL A 81 -8.75 10.55 -15.48
C VAL A 81 -8.31 9.19 -14.96
N PHE A 82 -7.01 9.05 -14.67
CA PHE A 82 -6.44 7.87 -14.04
C PHE A 82 -6.29 8.12 -12.54
N GLY A 83 -6.61 7.12 -11.71
CA GLY A 83 -6.38 7.17 -10.26
C GLY A 83 -5.46 6.04 -9.81
N SER A 84 -4.36 6.39 -9.14
CA SER A 84 -3.42 5.45 -8.52
C SER A 84 -3.73 5.30 -7.04
N ILE A 85 -4.33 4.17 -6.65
CA ILE A 85 -4.83 3.92 -5.30
C ILE A 85 -3.89 2.98 -4.56
N SER A 86 -3.24 3.47 -3.52
CA SER A 86 -2.26 2.70 -2.75
C SER A 86 -2.79 2.17 -1.42
N PHE A 87 -3.70 2.89 -0.76
CA PHE A 87 -4.19 2.57 0.57
C PHE A 87 -5.71 2.67 0.66
N GLU A 88 -6.32 1.90 1.55
CA GLU A 88 -7.77 1.92 1.74
C GLU A 88 -8.28 3.26 2.29
N GLN A 89 -7.46 3.99 3.06
CA GLN A 89 -7.81 5.33 3.55
C GLN A 89 -7.97 6.34 2.42
N ASP A 90 -7.34 6.10 1.27
CA ASP A 90 -7.38 6.97 0.10
C ASP A 90 -8.72 6.90 -0.65
N TYR A 91 -9.56 5.90 -0.37
CA TYR A 91 -10.84 5.72 -1.06
C TYR A 91 -11.77 6.93 -0.91
N ALA A 92 -11.89 7.46 0.30
CA ALA A 92 -12.71 8.65 0.56
C ALA A 92 -12.09 9.92 -0.07
N HIS A 93 -10.77 10.01 -0.10
CA HIS A 93 -10.06 11.13 -0.76
C HIS A 93 -10.29 11.13 -2.27
N LEU A 94 -10.28 9.96 -2.92
CA LEU A 94 -10.62 9.87 -4.35
C LEU A 94 -12.01 10.45 -4.64
N ALA A 95 -13.04 10.04 -3.86
CA ALA A 95 -14.40 10.55 -4.02
C ALA A 95 -14.45 12.08 -3.87
N ALA A 96 -13.72 12.63 -2.89
CA ALA A 96 -13.61 14.07 -2.68
C ALA A 96 -12.90 14.78 -3.85
N MET A 97 -11.83 14.18 -4.39
CA MET A 97 -11.10 14.76 -5.54
C MET A 97 -11.96 14.82 -6.79
N LEU A 98 -12.76 13.80 -7.07
CA LEU A 98 -13.70 13.82 -8.21
C LEU A 98 -14.69 14.98 -8.07
N VAL A 99 -15.30 15.15 -6.88
CA VAL A 99 -16.23 16.27 -6.60
C VAL A 99 -15.54 17.62 -6.70
N ALA A 100 -14.35 17.77 -6.10
CA ALA A 100 -13.56 19.00 -6.15
C ALA A 100 -13.17 19.38 -7.59
N GLY A 101 -12.94 18.37 -8.43
CA GLY A 101 -12.65 18.53 -9.86
C GLY A 101 -13.88 18.76 -10.73
N GLY A 102 -15.10 18.77 -10.19
CA GLY A 102 -16.35 18.93 -10.92
C GLY A 102 -16.83 17.67 -11.65
N VAL A 103 -16.17 16.53 -11.44
CA VAL A 103 -16.55 15.24 -12.04
C VAL A 103 -17.66 14.60 -11.20
N PRO A 104 -18.81 14.21 -11.80
CA PRO A 104 -19.82 13.45 -11.09
C PRO A 104 -19.18 12.22 -10.44
N PRO A 105 -19.27 12.08 -9.08
CA PRO A 105 -18.51 11.04 -8.38
C PRO A 105 -18.92 9.64 -8.84
N TYR A 106 -20.21 9.40 -9.03
CA TYR A 106 -20.68 8.08 -9.49
C TYR A 106 -20.60 7.95 -11.01
N ALA A 107 -20.06 6.83 -11.46
CA ALA A 107 -19.96 6.51 -12.89
C ALA A 107 -21.33 6.53 -13.59
N ALA A 108 -22.38 6.09 -12.89
CA ALA A 108 -23.76 6.06 -13.42
C ALA A 108 -24.33 7.45 -13.73
N ASP A 109 -23.84 8.50 -13.09
CA ASP A 109 -24.30 9.88 -13.28
C ASP A 109 -23.55 10.60 -14.42
N ARG A 110 -22.55 9.95 -15.02
CA ARG A 110 -21.74 10.54 -16.11
C ARG A 110 -22.41 10.33 -17.46
N PRO A 111 -22.38 11.33 -18.37
CA PRO A 111 -22.90 11.18 -19.73
C PRO A 111 -22.23 10.03 -20.48
N GLY A 112 -22.91 9.40 -21.43
CA GLY A 112 -22.35 8.33 -22.28
C GLY A 112 -21.11 8.78 -23.06
N LYS A 113 -21.12 10.01 -23.60
CA LYS A 113 -20.00 10.57 -24.37
C LYS A 113 -18.81 10.88 -23.49
N ILE A 114 -17.61 10.50 -23.96
CA ILE A 114 -16.32 10.79 -23.32
C ILE A 114 -15.68 11.97 -24.02
N ALA A 115 -15.41 13.03 -23.27
CA ALA A 115 -14.75 14.25 -23.77
C ALA A 115 -14.27 15.11 -22.57
N ALA A 116 -13.58 16.21 -22.86
CA ALA A 116 -13.45 17.31 -21.89
C ALA A 116 -14.85 17.73 -21.42
N GLY A 117 -15.02 17.91 -20.10
CA GLY A 117 -16.34 18.12 -19.49
C GLY A 117 -17.10 16.84 -19.13
N SER A 118 -16.68 15.66 -19.60
CA SER A 118 -17.26 14.35 -19.28
C SER A 118 -16.19 13.26 -19.27
N PRO A 119 -15.23 13.31 -18.33
CA PRO A 119 -14.07 12.43 -18.34
C PRO A 119 -14.42 10.98 -18.03
N LEU A 120 -13.68 10.05 -18.64
CA LEU A 120 -13.64 8.65 -18.26
C LEU A 120 -12.72 8.48 -17.04
N VAL A 121 -13.18 7.78 -16.00
CA VAL A 121 -12.40 7.51 -14.80
C VAL A 121 -11.89 6.07 -14.78
N VAL A 122 -10.57 5.92 -14.82
CA VAL A 122 -9.86 4.64 -14.79
C VAL A 122 -9.09 4.53 -13.47
N LEU A 123 -9.35 3.51 -12.68
CA LEU A 123 -8.66 3.31 -11.39
C LEU A 123 -7.74 2.09 -11.43
N GLY A 124 -6.61 2.20 -10.76
CA GLY A 124 -5.65 1.12 -10.60
C GLY A 124 -4.83 1.26 -9.32
N GLY A 125 -3.80 0.43 -9.19
CA GLY A 125 -2.93 0.39 -8.02
C GLY A 125 -3.29 -0.71 -7.03
N VAL A 126 -2.43 -0.92 -6.04
CA VAL A 126 -2.52 -2.07 -5.12
C VAL A 126 -3.84 -2.15 -4.35
N GLY A 127 -4.41 -1.01 -3.98
CA GLY A 127 -5.71 -0.95 -3.30
C GLY A 127 -6.85 -1.48 -4.16
N VAL A 128 -6.81 -1.19 -5.46
CA VAL A 128 -7.82 -1.63 -6.44
C VAL A 128 -7.68 -3.12 -6.73
N PHE A 129 -6.50 -3.63 -7.04
CA PHE A 129 -6.41 -5.06 -7.35
C PHE A 129 -6.40 -5.97 -6.12
N MET A 130 -6.31 -5.41 -4.91
CA MET A 130 -6.60 -6.13 -3.68
C MET A 130 -8.11 -6.30 -3.46
N ASN A 131 -8.89 -5.24 -3.64
CA ASN A 131 -10.35 -5.25 -3.63
C ASN A 131 -10.90 -4.04 -4.41
N PRO A 132 -11.39 -4.23 -5.66
CA PRO A 132 -11.91 -3.14 -6.48
C PRO A 132 -13.28 -2.62 -6.02
N GLU A 133 -14.06 -3.45 -5.33
CA GLU A 133 -15.48 -3.22 -5.09
C GLU A 133 -15.83 -1.98 -4.24
N PRO A 134 -15.05 -1.59 -3.21
CA PRO A 134 -15.34 -0.33 -2.50
C PRO A 134 -15.37 0.90 -3.39
N LEU A 135 -14.62 0.88 -4.50
CA LEU A 135 -14.48 1.98 -5.46
C LEU A 135 -15.30 1.79 -6.74
N ALA A 136 -16.01 0.67 -6.87
CA ALA A 136 -16.72 0.30 -8.10
C ALA A 136 -17.72 1.34 -8.59
N LEU A 137 -18.40 2.07 -7.69
CA LEU A 137 -19.34 3.12 -8.06
C LEU A 137 -18.67 4.37 -8.62
N PHE A 138 -17.38 4.60 -8.33
CA PHE A 138 -16.64 5.79 -8.74
C PHE A 138 -15.85 5.61 -10.05
N ALA A 139 -15.66 4.38 -10.52
CA ALA A 139 -14.88 4.05 -11.69
C ALA A 139 -15.73 3.64 -12.88
N ASP A 140 -15.34 4.08 -14.07
CA ASP A 140 -15.86 3.55 -15.33
C ASP A 140 -15.13 2.25 -15.70
N LEU A 141 -13.82 2.20 -15.44
CA LEU A 141 -12.93 1.06 -15.69
C LEU A 141 -11.93 0.91 -14.56
N MET A 142 -11.53 -0.32 -14.23
CA MET A 142 -10.48 -0.60 -13.29
C MET A 142 -9.42 -1.55 -13.88
N VAL A 143 -8.15 -1.35 -13.51
CA VAL A 143 -7.05 -2.22 -13.90
C VAL A 143 -6.66 -3.11 -12.71
N ILE A 144 -6.85 -4.41 -12.89
CA ILE A 144 -6.54 -5.43 -11.88
C ILE A 144 -5.14 -5.99 -12.15
N GLY A 145 -4.14 -5.41 -11.51
CA GLY A 145 -2.75 -5.82 -11.66
C GLY A 145 -1.78 -4.70 -11.95
N GLU A 146 -0.69 -5.05 -12.63
CA GLU A 146 0.43 -4.14 -12.92
C GLU A 146 0.20 -3.39 -14.23
N ALA A 147 0.63 -2.13 -14.27
CA ALA A 147 0.32 -1.22 -15.37
C ALA A 147 1.08 -1.54 -16.67
N GLU A 148 2.34 -1.96 -16.54
CA GLU A 148 3.26 -2.14 -17.67
C GLU A 148 2.72 -3.10 -18.75
N PRO A 149 2.18 -4.29 -18.42
CA PRO A 149 1.67 -5.20 -19.44
C PRO A 149 0.27 -4.81 -19.98
N VAL A 150 -0.45 -3.90 -19.28
CA VAL A 150 -1.82 -3.52 -19.66
C VAL A 150 -1.83 -2.24 -20.51
N LEU A 151 -1.07 -1.21 -20.12
CA LEU A 151 -1.11 0.10 -20.77
C LEU A 151 -0.83 0.08 -22.26
N PRO A 152 0.11 -0.70 -22.83
CA PRO A 152 0.37 -0.71 -24.26
C PRO A 152 -0.84 -1.08 -25.14
N ARG A 153 -1.77 -1.88 -24.58
CA ARG A 153 -3.03 -2.24 -25.26
C ARG A 153 -4.17 -1.32 -24.85
N LEU A 154 -4.20 -0.91 -23.59
CA LEU A 154 -5.29 -0.10 -23.04
C LEU A 154 -5.28 1.34 -23.57
N LEU A 155 -4.11 2.00 -23.64
CA LEU A 155 -4.05 3.40 -24.03
C LEU A 155 -4.57 3.68 -25.46
N PRO A 156 -4.19 2.91 -26.50
CA PRO A 156 -4.78 3.09 -27.84
C PRO A 156 -6.29 2.85 -27.85
N ALA A 157 -6.77 1.83 -27.13
CA ALA A 157 -8.21 1.54 -27.04
C ALA A 157 -8.98 2.69 -26.36
N LEU A 158 -8.43 3.27 -25.28
CA LEU A 158 -9.05 4.42 -24.61
C LEU A 158 -8.97 5.70 -25.44
N ALA A 159 -7.90 5.91 -26.20
CA ALA A 159 -7.75 7.06 -27.10
C ALA A 159 -8.81 7.06 -28.23
N ALA A 160 -9.16 5.88 -28.72
CA ALA A 160 -10.20 5.69 -29.73
C ALA A 160 -11.63 5.71 -29.14
N LEU A 161 -11.77 5.62 -27.81
CA LEU A 161 -13.08 5.47 -27.16
C LEU A 161 -13.79 6.82 -27.04
N THR A 162 -15.00 6.91 -27.60
CA THR A 162 -15.83 8.12 -27.53
C THR A 162 -17.11 7.93 -26.70
N ASP A 163 -17.50 6.68 -26.44
CA ASP A 163 -18.73 6.33 -25.70
C ASP A 163 -18.45 5.25 -24.65
N ARG A 164 -18.92 5.46 -23.42
CA ARG A 164 -18.77 4.52 -22.29
C ARG A 164 -19.39 3.16 -22.52
N ARG A 165 -20.40 3.06 -23.38
CA ARG A 165 -21.05 1.78 -23.71
C ARG A 165 -20.09 0.77 -24.34
N ALA A 166 -19.06 1.25 -25.04
CA ALA A 166 -18.05 0.39 -25.66
C ALA A 166 -16.96 -0.11 -24.64
N LEU A 167 -17.02 0.28 -23.37
CA LEU A 167 -16.11 -0.23 -22.33
C LEU A 167 -16.19 -1.75 -22.16
N THR A 168 -17.35 -2.35 -22.41
CA THR A 168 -17.52 -3.81 -22.34
C THR A 168 -16.62 -4.53 -23.34
N GLU A 169 -16.38 -3.97 -24.52
CA GLU A 169 -15.45 -4.52 -25.50
C GLU A 169 -14.00 -4.48 -24.98
N ILE A 170 -13.60 -3.37 -24.33
CA ILE A 170 -12.28 -3.26 -23.68
C ILE A 170 -12.16 -4.30 -22.56
N GLY A 171 -13.19 -4.46 -21.72
CA GLY A 171 -13.22 -5.47 -20.66
C GLY A 171 -13.13 -6.91 -21.19
N ALA A 172 -13.71 -7.18 -22.35
CA ALA A 172 -13.67 -8.49 -22.99
C ALA A 172 -12.30 -8.81 -23.64
N THR A 173 -11.64 -7.80 -24.23
CA THR A 173 -10.44 -8.01 -25.07
C THR A 173 -9.13 -7.68 -24.38
N THR A 174 -9.16 -6.88 -23.30
CA THR A 174 -7.95 -6.45 -22.58
C THR A 174 -7.86 -7.13 -21.21
N PRO A 175 -6.93 -8.08 -21.02
CA PRO A 175 -6.75 -8.75 -19.74
C PRO A 175 -6.48 -7.77 -18.60
N GLY A 176 -7.07 -8.03 -17.43
CA GLY A 176 -6.94 -7.18 -16.25
C GLY A 176 -7.89 -5.99 -16.21
N CYS A 177 -8.67 -5.74 -17.27
CA CYS A 177 -9.68 -4.68 -17.31
C CYS A 177 -11.00 -5.15 -16.68
N TYR A 178 -11.42 -4.47 -15.62
CA TYR A 178 -12.68 -4.69 -14.92
C TYR A 178 -13.60 -3.51 -15.16
N VAL A 179 -14.79 -3.75 -15.74
CA VAL A 179 -15.84 -2.75 -15.99
C VAL A 179 -16.92 -2.91 -14.91
N PRO A 180 -16.91 -2.11 -13.82
CA PRO A 180 -17.76 -2.35 -12.66
C PRO A 180 -19.27 -2.36 -12.96
N SER A 181 -19.72 -1.57 -13.95
CA SER A 181 -21.14 -1.47 -14.36
C SER A 181 -21.66 -2.75 -15.01
N ALA A 182 -20.77 -3.61 -15.53
CA ALA A 182 -21.11 -4.86 -16.19
C ALA A 182 -21.24 -6.06 -15.23
N TYR A 183 -20.94 -5.86 -13.95
CA TYR A 183 -21.04 -6.88 -12.91
C TYR A 183 -22.06 -6.47 -11.86
N SER A 184 -23.04 -7.32 -11.61
CA SER A 184 -24.07 -7.12 -10.59
C SER A 184 -23.99 -8.17 -9.49
N PHE A 185 -24.28 -7.74 -8.26
CA PHE A 185 -24.16 -8.56 -7.06
C PHE A 185 -25.51 -8.69 -6.38
N ARG A 186 -25.92 -9.93 -6.13
CA ARG A 186 -27.08 -10.22 -5.29
C ARG A 186 -26.62 -10.63 -3.90
N TYR A 187 -27.23 -10.03 -2.89
CA TYR A 187 -26.90 -10.27 -1.48
C TYR A 187 -28.03 -10.99 -0.77
N ASP A 188 -27.71 -11.82 0.21
CA ASP A 188 -28.70 -12.38 1.13
C ASP A 188 -29.12 -11.37 2.22
N SER A 189 -30.07 -11.77 3.07
CA SER A 189 -30.56 -10.97 4.20
C SER A 189 -29.48 -10.60 5.22
N ASN A 190 -28.37 -11.36 5.25
CA ASN A 190 -27.20 -11.10 6.10
C ASN A 190 -26.13 -10.27 5.37
N GLY A 191 -26.41 -9.83 4.13
CA GLY A 191 -25.52 -9.03 3.31
C GLY A 191 -24.32 -9.76 2.72
N ARG A 192 -24.33 -11.10 2.66
CA ARG A 192 -23.32 -11.91 1.97
C ARG A 192 -23.61 -11.93 0.48
N VAL A 193 -22.57 -11.95 -0.33
CA VAL A 193 -22.72 -12.17 -1.77
C VAL A 193 -23.27 -13.59 -2.00
N ARG A 194 -24.38 -13.70 -2.72
CA ARG A 194 -24.99 -14.98 -3.13
C ARG A 194 -24.73 -15.30 -4.58
N GLU A 195 -24.67 -14.26 -5.40
CA GLU A 195 -24.51 -14.44 -6.83
C GLU A 195 -23.83 -13.22 -7.42
N ILE A 196 -22.98 -13.47 -8.40
CA ILE A 196 -22.35 -12.46 -9.25
C ILE A 196 -22.81 -12.74 -10.67
N SER A 197 -23.57 -11.81 -11.24
CA SER A 197 -23.99 -11.87 -12.64
C SER A 197 -23.14 -10.92 -13.48
N VAL A 198 -22.77 -11.37 -14.65
CA VAL A 198 -21.85 -10.67 -15.56
C VAL A 198 -22.55 -10.45 -16.89
N SER A 199 -22.37 -9.29 -17.50
CA SER A 199 -22.87 -9.01 -18.85
C SER A 199 -22.23 -9.96 -19.87
N GLU A 200 -23.00 -10.29 -20.92
CA GLU A 200 -22.55 -11.19 -21.98
C GLU A 200 -21.24 -10.74 -22.63
N GLY A 201 -20.38 -11.69 -22.94
CA GLY A 201 -19.07 -11.47 -23.57
C GLY A 201 -17.94 -11.11 -22.60
N LEU A 202 -18.22 -10.85 -21.31
CA LEU A 202 -17.21 -10.55 -20.31
C LEU A 202 -16.80 -11.79 -19.50
N PRO A 203 -15.55 -11.81 -18.97
CA PRO A 203 -15.10 -12.93 -18.14
C PRO A 203 -15.85 -12.96 -16.79
N GLN A 204 -16.23 -14.13 -16.32
CA GLN A 204 -16.81 -14.32 -14.98
C GLN A 204 -15.88 -13.83 -13.87
N GLN A 205 -14.57 -13.95 -14.08
CA GLN A 205 -13.53 -13.49 -13.16
C GLN A 205 -12.46 -12.73 -13.93
N VAL A 206 -12.20 -11.50 -13.53
CA VAL A 206 -11.11 -10.69 -14.08
C VAL A 206 -9.80 -11.14 -13.45
N ARG A 207 -8.95 -11.76 -14.25
CA ARG A 207 -7.64 -12.24 -13.79
C ARG A 207 -6.66 -11.10 -13.68
N ARG A 208 -5.94 -11.07 -12.56
CA ARG A 208 -4.85 -10.13 -12.34
C ARG A 208 -3.75 -10.29 -13.39
N VAL A 209 -3.29 -9.20 -13.94
CA VAL A 209 -2.16 -9.14 -14.87
C VAL A 209 -0.90 -8.77 -14.11
N ALA A 210 0.20 -9.45 -14.42
CA ALA A 210 1.50 -9.20 -13.81
C ALA A 210 2.62 -9.20 -14.87
N LEU A 211 3.58 -8.32 -14.70
CA LEU A 211 4.80 -8.28 -15.51
C LEU A 211 5.63 -9.52 -15.20
N LYS A 212 5.86 -10.38 -16.20
CA LYS A 212 6.55 -11.66 -15.99
C LYS A 212 8.06 -11.49 -15.85
N LYS A 213 8.65 -10.65 -16.68
CA LYS A 213 10.08 -10.30 -16.69
C LYS A 213 10.21 -8.82 -17.02
N SER A 214 11.25 -8.18 -16.52
CA SER A 214 11.61 -6.83 -16.91
C SER A 214 13.12 -6.74 -17.02
N ASP A 215 13.58 -6.09 -18.06
CA ASP A 215 14.97 -5.71 -18.24
C ASP A 215 15.26 -4.36 -17.57
N GLN A 216 14.25 -3.74 -16.97
CA GLN A 216 14.35 -2.49 -16.24
C GLN A 216 13.65 -2.61 -14.89
N ALA A 217 14.37 -2.24 -13.82
CA ALA A 217 13.79 -2.04 -12.51
C ALA A 217 13.08 -0.68 -12.45
N ALA A 218 11.90 -0.61 -11.84
CA ALA A 218 11.29 0.69 -11.58
C ALA A 218 12.16 1.47 -10.59
N HIS A 219 12.35 2.75 -10.86
CA HIS A 219 13.18 3.65 -10.06
C HIS A 219 12.54 5.03 -9.95
N SER A 220 13.11 5.90 -9.12
CA SER A 220 12.62 7.27 -8.98
C SER A 220 12.78 8.05 -10.27
N GLU A 221 11.66 8.52 -10.80
CA GLU A 221 11.58 9.40 -11.98
C GLU A 221 11.43 10.86 -11.57
N ILE A 222 10.85 11.08 -10.39
CA ILE A 222 10.61 12.40 -9.81
C ILE A 222 11.34 12.49 -8.48
N LEU A 223 12.09 13.57 -8.30
CA LEU A 223 12.75 13.89 -7.05
C LEU A 223 12.31 15.28 -6.58
N SER A 224 12.01 15.40 -5.29
CA SER A 224 11.59 16.66 -4.68
C SER A 224 12.12 16.75 -3.24
N PRO A 225 12.58 17.91 -2.78
CA PRO A 225 12.92 18.11 -1.38
C PRO A 225 11.70 17.99 -0.45
N ASP A 226 10.49 18.14 -0.98
CA ASP A 226 9.24 17.98 -0.24
C ASP A 226 8.75 16.52 -0.17
N ALA A 227 9.51 15.55 -0.71
CA ALA A 227 9.16 14.13 -0.62
C ALA A 227 9.19 13.64 0.82
N GLU A 228 8.24 12.75 1.20
CA GLU A 228 8.25 12.06 2.51
C GLU A 228 9.53 11.23 2.69
N LEU A 229 10.00 10.61 1.61
CA LEU A 229 11.24 9.84 1.55
C LEU A 229 12.26 10.61 0.71
N GLY A 230 13.16 11.33 1.39
CA GLY A 230 14.25 12.09 0.74
C GLY A 230 15.36 11.17 0.22
N MET A 231 15.07 10.33 -0.78
CA MET A 231 16.02 9.37 -1.34
C MET A 231 15.63 8.99 -2.78
N TYR A 232 16.61 8.54 -3.54
CA TYR A 232 16.37 7.87 -4.82
C TYR A 232 16.02 6.41 -4.60
N MET A 233 14.90 5.96 -5.13
CA MET A 233 14.39 4.61 -4.92
C MET A 233 14.59 3.75 -6.16
N THR A 234 14.90 2.48 -5.95
CA THR A 234 14.94 1.44 -7.00
C THR A 234 14.31 0.15 -6.44
N GLU A 235 13.51 -0.54 -7.25
CA GLU A 235 12.94 -1.82 -6.84
C GLU A 235 13.90 -3.00 -7.14
N LEU A 236 13.98 -3.96 -6.20
CA LEU A 236 14.72 -5.21 -6.36
C LEU A 236 13.88 -6.31 -7.02
N GLY A 237 12.57 -6.13 -7.03
CA GLY A 237 11.61 -7.09 -7.53
C GLY A 237 10.25 -6.96 -6.87
N ARG A 238 9.31 -7.83 -7.26
CA ARG A 238 7.92 -7.82 -6.79
C ARG A 238 7.50 -9.18 -6.28
N GLY A 239 6.75 -9.18 -5.17
CA GLY A 239 6.28 -10.38 -4.53
C GLY A 239 7.22 -10.91 -3.47
N CYS A 240 6.78 -11.97 -2.78
CA CYS A 240 7.52 -12.61 -1.71
C CYS A 240 7.24 -14.12 -1.72
N SER A 241 8.27 -14.92 -1.61
CA SER A 241 8.18 -16.40 -1.53
C SER A 241 7.60 -16.88 -0.20
N ARG A 242 7.59 -16.02 0.81
CA ARG A 242 7.09 -16.33 2.15
C ARG A 242 5.57 -16.43 2.16
N GLY A 243 5.06 -17.26 3.02
CA GLY A 243 3.62 -17.50 3.15
C GLY A 243 3.04 -16.88 4.44
N CYS A 244 3.49 -15.70 4.86
CA CYS A 244 2.94 -15.02 6.04
C CYS A 244 1.45 -14.82 5.88
N ARG A 245 0.63 -15.46 6.74
CA ARG A 245 -0.82 -15.60 6.56
C ARG A 245 -1.62 -14.30 6.62
N PHE A 246 -1.01 -13.22 7.06
CA PHE A 246 -1.63 -11.89 7.15
C PHE A 246 -1.25 -10.95 6.00
N CYS A 247 -0.18 -11.24 5.26
CA CYS A 247 0.46 -10.30 4.34
C CYS A 247 -0.16 -10.35 2.94
N ALA A 248 -1.00 -9.37 2.60
CA ALA A 248 -1.61 -9.29 1.27
C ALA A 248 -0.55 -9.28 0.15
N ALA A 249 0.53 -8.53 0.30
CA ALA A 249 1.59 -8.44 -0.69
C ALA A 249 2.24 -9.81 -1.00
N GLY A 250 2.36 -10.70 0.00
CA GLY A 250 2.84 -12.06 -0.17
C GLY A 250 1.92 -12.98 -0.99
N PHE A 251 0.70 -12.55 -1.28
CA PHE A 251 -0.30 -13.31 -2.06
C PHE A 251 -0.67 -12.64 -3.37
N ILE A 252 -0.92 -11.32 -3.37
CA ILE A 252 -1.35 -10.62 -4.57
C ILE A 252 -0.22 -10.40 -5.59
N TYR A 253 1.06 -10.48 -5.19
CA TYR A 253 2.21 -10.36 -6.10
C TYR A 253 2.88 -11.71 -6.44
N ARG A 254 2.22 -12.85 -6.16
CA ARG A 254 2.74 -14.17 -6.57
C ARG A 254 2.61 -14.40 -8.08
N PRO A 255 3.58 -15.13 -8.68
CA PRO A 255 4.84 -15.60 -8.11
C PRO A 255 5.80 -14.46 -7.82
N PRO A 256 6.71 -14.59 -6.84
CA PRO A 256 7.76 -13.59 -6.61
C PRO A 256 8.69 -13.50 -7.82
N ARG A 257 9.11 -12.29 -8.13
CA ARG A 257 9.96 -11.96 -9.28
C ARG A 257 11.05 -11.01 -8.82
N LEU A 258 12.29 -11.47 -8.81
CA LEU A 258 13.46 -10.62 -8.61
C LEU A 258 13.95 -10.14 -9.97
N TRP A 259 14.40 -8.90 -10.03
CA TRP A 259 15.01 -8.33 -11.21
C TRP A 259 16.48 -8.78 -11.32
N SER A 260 17.02 -8.78 -12.53
CA SER A 260 18.44 -9.07 -12.76
C SER A 260 19.34 -8.00 -12.12
N ALA A 261 20.58 -8.35 -11.83
CA ALA A 261 21.56 -7.41 -11.31
C ALA A 261 21.71 -6.19 -12.24
N ASP A 262 21.78 -6.44 -13.56
CA ASP A 262 21.92 -5.40 -14.57
C ASP A 262 20.72 -4.44 -14.52
N ALA A 263 19.49 -4.95 -14.49
CA ALA A 263 18.28 -4.12 -14.40
C ALA A 263 18.26 -3.22 -13.15
N VAL A 264 18.71 -3.75 -12.00
CA VAL A 264 18.78 -2.98 -10.75
C VAL A 264 19.90 -1.94 -10.82
N LEU A 265 21.08 -2.30 -11.33
CA LEU A 265 22.21 -1.38 -11.48
C LEU A 265 21.93 -0.29 -12.52
N ASP A 266 21.27 -0.61 -13.61
CA ASP A 266 20.81 0.38 -14.60
C ASP A 266 19.85 1.38 -13.96
N GLY A 267 18.88 0.88 -13.17
CA GLY A 267 17.98 1.75 -12.40
C GLY A 267 18.75 2.64 -11.42
N LEU A 268 19.76 2.13 -10.74
CA LEU A 268 20.62 2.90 -9.82
C LEU A 268 21.48 3.93 -10.56
N SER A 269 21.93 3.61 -11.77
CA SER A 269 22.78 4.51 -12.59
C SER A 269 22.03 5.73 -13.11
N GLN A 270 20.70 5.68 -13.18
CA GLN A 270 19.85 6.83 -13.51
C GLN A 270 19.75 7.87 -12.37
N ARG A 271 20.29 7.57 -11.21
CA ARG A 271 20.32 8.47 -10.07
C ARG A 271 21.12 9.75 -10.39
N PRO A 272 20.57 10.94 -10.16
CA PRO A 272 21.34 12.18 -10.26
C PRO A 272 22.55 12.17 -9.29
N PRO A 273 23.73 12.63 -9.72
CA PRO A 273 24.94 12.59 -8.91
C PRO A 273 24.84 13.27 -7.54
N GLU A 274 24.01 14.32 -7.46
CA GLU A 274 23.78 15.11 -6.24
C GLU A 274 22.92 14.38 -5.18
N VAL A 275 22.26 13.27 -5.52
CA VAL A 275 21.47 12.49 -4.59
C VAL A 275 22.34 11.39 -3.98
N ASP A 276 22.74 11.55 -2.75
CA ASP A 276 23.66 10.66 -2.03
C ASP A 276 22.95 9.52 -1.25
N ARG A 277 21.61 9.47 -1.27
CA ARG A 277 20.83 8.47 -0.53
C ARG A 277 19.98 7.64 -1.48
N VAL A 278 20.15 6.31 -1.37
CA VAL A 278 19.43 5.31 -2.18
C VAL A 278 18.53 4.44 -1.30
N GLY A 279 17.29 4.24 -1.72
CA GLY A 279 16.33 3.31 -1.12
C GLY A 279 16.12 2.09 -1.99
N LEU A 280 16.37 0.91 -1.46
CA LEU A 280 16.08 -0.35 -2.14
C LEU A 280 14.71 -0.88 -1.71
N LEU A 281 13.82 -1.05 -2.68
CA LEU A 281 12.46 -1.52 -2.46
C LEU A 281 12.31 -2.97 -2.89
N GLY A 282 11.91 -3.83 -1.97
CA GLY A 282 11.65 -5.23 -2.25
C GLY A 282 11.06 -5.91 -1.02
N MET A 283 10.21 -6.90 -1.24
CA MET A 283 9.64 -7.73 -0.18
C MET A 283 10.54 -8.94 0.13
N GLU A 284 11.40 -9.30 -0.78
CA GLU A 284 12.39 -10.37 -0.66
C GLU A 284 13.79 -9.78 -0.82
N MET A 285 14.73 -10.29 -0.02
CA MET A 285 16.11 -9.84 -0.11
C MET A 285 16.72 -10.31 -1.42
N ALA A 286 17.55 -9.46 -1.99
CA ALA A 286 18.39 -9.80 -3.14
C ALA A 286 19.29 -11.00 -2.84
N ASP A 287 19.68 -11.73 -3.88
CA ASP A 287 20.70 -12.76 -3.74
C ASP A 287 22.08 -12.14 -3.40
N PRO A 288 23.03 -12.95 -2.88
CA PRO A 288 24.33 -12.44 -2.47
C PRO A 288 25.10 -11.72 -3.59
N LYS A 289 25.00 -12.20 -4.85
CA LYS A 289 25.72 -11.60 -5.98
C LYS A 289 25.17 -10.21 -6.31
N LEU A 290 23.85 -10.05 -6.27
CA LEU A 290 23.22 -8.73 -6.44
C LEU A 290 23.62 -7.78 -5.30
N LEU A 291 23.69 -8.27 -4.06
CA LEU A 291 24.15 -7.44 -2.93
C LEU A 291 25.60 -6.99 -3.10
N ASP A 292 26.48 -7.85 -3.65
CA ASP A 292 27.86 -7.48 -3.95
C ASP A 292 27.95 -6.40 -5.03
N SER A 293 27.16 -6.53 -6.09
CA SER A 293 27.09 -5.54 -7.16
C SER A 293 26.57 -4.19 -6.66
N ILE A 294 25.54 -4.21 -5.83
CA ILE A 294 24.99 -2.98 -5.19
C ILE A 294 26.05 -2.37 -4.26
N ALA A 295 26.76 -3.16 -3.47
CA ALA A 295 27.82 -2.67 -2.58
C ALA A 295 28.92 -1.96 -3.35
N GLY A 296 29.39 -2.54 -4.46
CA GLY A 296 30.36 -1.93 -5.35
C GLY A 296 29.85 -0.60 -5.93
N PHE A 297 28.61 -0.55 -6.39
CA PHE A 297 27.99 0.67 -6.89
C PHE A 297 27.94 1.77 -5.83
N LEU A 298 27.50 1.45 -4.62
CA LEU A 298 27.36 2.43 -3.53
C LEU A 298 28.72 2.98 -3.07
N GLN A 299 29.76 2.13 -3.02
CA GLN A 299 31.12 2.55 -2.68
C GLN A 299 31.68 3.48 -3.75
N THR A 300 31.57 3.11 -5.02
CA THR A 300 32.07 3.92 -6.15
C THR A 300 31.39 5.27 -6.22
N ASN A 301 30.11 5.37 -5.87
CA ASN A 301 29.32 6.58 -5.96
C ASN A 301 29.14 7.33 -4.61
N ALA A 302 29.82 6.91 -3.55
CA ALA A 302 29.72 7.48 -2.19
C ALA A 302 28.27 7.63 -1.69
N CYS A 303 27.40 6.65 -1.98
CA CYS A 303 25.99 6.67 -1.64
C CYS A 303 25.71 5.97 -0.31
N SER A 304 24.82 6.58 0.49
CA SER A 304 24.21 5.94 1.64
C SER A 304 23.00 5.09 1.23
N LEU A 305 22.73 4.03 1.98
CA LEU A 305 21.67 3.08 1.70
C LEU A 305 20.53 3.19 2.72
N SER A 306 19.32 2.98 2.25
CA SER A 306 18.13 2.79 3.09
C SER A 306 17.40 1.53 2.66
N PHE A 307 17.01 0.72 3.63
CA PHE A 307 16.16 -0.44 3.42
C PHE A 307 14.78 -0.23 4.06
N SER A 308 13.80 -0.97 3.56
CA SER A 308 12.56 -1.24 4.29
C SER A 308 12.88 -2.09 5.55
N SER A 309 11.92 -2.83 6.10
CA SER A 309 12.22 -3.73 7.22
C SER A 309 13.03 -4.95 6.76
N LEU A 310 14.00 -5.36 7.58
CA LEU A 310 14.79 -6.58 7.37
C LEU A 310 14.16 -7.77 8.11
N ARG A 311 14.35 -8.96 7.58
CA ARG A 311 14.07 -10.20 8.30
C ARG A 311 15.26 -10.58 9.18
N ALA A 312 14.99 -10.91 10.43
CA ALA A 312 16.03 -11.24 11.41
C ALA A 312 16.88 -12.45 10.96
N ASP A 313 16.25 -13.50 10.42
CA ASP A 313 16.91 -14.72 9.95
C ASP A 313 17.69 -14.56 8.62
N ARG A 314 17.75 -13.35 8.06
CA ARG A 314 18.42 -13.05 6.79
C ARG A 314 19.51 -11.98 6.91
N ILE A 315 19.91 -11.66 8.10
CA ILE A 315 21.00 -10.72 8.36
C ILE A 315 22.33 -11.48 8.23
N SER A 316 22.92 -11.39 7.05
CA SER A 316 24.21 -12.00 6.74
C SER A 316 25.38 -11.06 7.09
N PRO A 317 26.61 -11.58 7.28
CA PRO A 317 27.79 -10.74 7.47
C PRO A 317 27.97 -9.73 6.33
N ARG A 318 27.70 -10.12 5.10
CA ARG A 318 27.79 -9.23 3.94
C ARG A 318 26.79 -8.09 3.98
N LEU A 319 25.54 -8.37 4.41
CA LEU A 319 24.54 -7.32 4.61
C LEU A 319 24.97 -6.35 5.72
N LEU A 320 25.53 -6.86 6.82
CA LEU A 320 26.05 -6.03 7.92
C LEU A 320 27.18 -5.11 7.47
N GLU A 321 28.13 -5.61 6.69
CA GLU A 321 29.18 -4.80 6.06
C GLU A 321 28.59 -3.67 5.22
N LEU A 322 27.63 -4.01 4.34
CA LEU A 322 26.94 -3.04 3.49
C LEU A 322 26.23 -1.96 4.30
N LEU A 323 25.50 -2.35 5.35
CA LEU A 323 24.79 -1.42 6.25
C LEU A 323 25.78 -0.51 7.00
N SER A 324 26.88 -1.07 7.48
CA SER A 324 27.93 -0.32 8.19
C SER A 324 28.61 0.70 7.28
N HIS A 325 29.04 0.29 6.08
CA HIS A 325 29.69 1.18 5.11
C HIS A 325 28.75 2.28 4.61
N SER A 326 27.45 1.99 4.46
CA SER A 326 26.47 2.99 4.05
C SER A 326 26.13 4.02 5.12
N GLY A 327 26.74 3.94 6.30
CA GLY A 327 26.52 4.88 7.41
C GLY A 327 25.09 4.87 7.98
N LEU A 328 24.31 3.83 7.69
CA LEU A 328 22.92 3.69 8.16
C LEU A 328 22.87 3.63 9.70
N LYS A 329 22.02 4.46 10.30
CA LYS A 329 21.89 4.55 11.77
C LYS A 329 20.63 3.90 12.32
N SER A 330 19.66 3.61 11.46
CA SER A 330 18.35 3.09 11.87
C SER A 330 17.93 1.93 10.96
N VAL A 331 17.56 0.80 11.58
CA VAL A 331 17.05 -0.38 10.89
C VAL A 331 15.77 -0.85 11.58
N ALA A 332 14.84 -1.41 10.78
CA ALA A 332 13.65 -2.07 11.28
C ALA A 332 13.77 -3.58 11.08
N ILE A 333 13.45 -4.34 12.11
CA ILE A 333 13.17 -5.78 12.02
C ILE A 333 11.71 -6.04 12.39
N ALA A 334 11.10 -7.06 11.81
CA ALA A 334 9.67 -7.29 11.92
C ALA A 334 9.39 -8.70 12.48
N PRO A 335 9.30 -8.86 13.81
CA PRO A 335 8.77 -10.08 14.41
C PRO A 335 7.32 -10.33 14.01
N ASP A 336 6.50 -9.28 13.85
CA ASP A 336 5.07 -9.27 13.54
C ASP A 336 4.19 -9.97 14.59
N GLY A 337 4.59 -11.10 15.16
CA GLY A 337 3.91 -11.77 16.28
C GLY A 337 4.59 -11.50 17.61
N CYS A 338 3.80 -11.24 18.66
CA CYS A 338 4.30 -10.95 20.01
C CYS A 338 5.13 -12.10 20.60
N SER A 339 4.68 -13.34 20.47
CA SER A 339 5.36 -14.55 20.94
C SER A 339 5.88 -15.40 19.79
N GLU A 340 6.78 -16.35 20.09
CA GLU A 340 7.23 -17.34 19.10
C GLU A 340 6.08 -18.19 18.60
N ARG A 341 5.16 -18.57 19.49
CA ARG A 341 3.93 -19.27 19.13
C ARG A 341 3.12 -18.47 18.10
N LEU A 342 2.92 -17.18 18.31
CA LEU A 342 2.18 -16.33 17.34
C LEU A 342 2.95 -16.15 16.03
N ARG A 343 4.27 -16.07 16.06
CA ARG A 343 5.11 -16.09 14.84
C ARG A 343 4.90 -17.37 14.04
N GLY A 344 4.69 -18.50 14.70
CA GLY A 344 4.25 -19.76 14.09
C GLY A 344 2.83 -19.68 13.51
N VAL A 345 1.87 -19.13 14.26
CA VAL A 345 0.47 -18.93 13.81
C VAL A 345 0.38 -18.11 12.54
N ILE A 346 1.15 -17.03 12.44
CA ILE A 346 1.18 -16.16 11.25
C ILE A 346 2.11 -16.69 10.14
N ASN A 347 2.74 -17.85 10.31
CA ASN A 347 3.72 -18.44 9.40
C ASN A 347 4.91 -17.50 9.11
N LYS A 348 5.41 -16.82 10.14
CA LYS A 348 6.59 -15.93 10.02
C LYS A 348 7.88 -16.72 10.10
N GLY A 349 7.93 -17.78 10.93
CA GLY A 349 9.06 -18.70 11.08
C GLY A 349 10.32 -18.00 11.60
N LEU A 350 10.16 -17.15 12.61
CA LEU A 350 11.28 -16.50 13.35
C LEU A 350 11.26 -16.97 14.81
N SER A 351 12.38 -17.47 15.29
CA SER A 351 12.58 -17.80 16.69
C SER A 351 12.89 -16.54 17.52
N GLU A 352 12.92 -16.69 18.84
CA GLU A 352 13.39 -15.65 19.73
C GLU A 352 14.88 -15.40 19.52
N ASP A 353 15.67 -16.46 19.38
CA ASP A 353 17.12 -16.39 19.14
C ASP A 353 17.47 -15.65 17.85
N ASP A 354 16.71 -15.85 16.76
CA ASP A 354 16.90 -15.09 15.51
C ASP A 354 16.77 -13.59 15.74
N LEU A 355 15.80 -13.18 16.56
CA LEU A 355 15.54 -11.76 16.82
C LEU A 355 16.63 -11.15 17.72
N ILE A 356 17.08 -11.88 18.74
CA ILE A 356 18.16 -11.43 19.63
C ILE A 356 19.48 -11.36 18.85
N ALA A 357 19.84 -12.42 18.13
CA ALA A 357 21.06 -12.45 17.32
C ALA A 357 21.10 -11.32 16.28
N ALA A 358 19.96 -11.08 15.60
CA ALA A 358 19.83 -9.98 14.66
C ALA A 358 20.05 -8.61 15.33
N ALA A 359 19.44 -8.38 16.48
CA ALA A 359 19.58 -7.12 17.22
C ALA A 359 21.04 -6.88 17.65
N VAL A 360 21.69 -7.89 18.20
CA VAL A 360 23.11 -7.87 18.60
C VAL A 360 24.00 -7.53 17.40
N ALA A 361 23.85 -8.27 16.30
CA ALA A 361 24.65 -8.08 15.10
C ALA A 361 24.48 -6.68 14.48
N LEU A 362 23.25 -6.17 14.43
CA LEU A 362 22.97 -4.83 13.92
C LEU A 362 23.58 -3.73 14.81
N VAL A 363 23.46 -3.84 16.12
CA VAL A 363 24.03 -2.85 17.05
C VAL A 363 25.56 -2.92 17.02
N ASP A 364 26.13 -4.12 16.90
CA ASP A 364 27.57 -4.27 16.71
C ASP A 364 28.07 -3.71 15.38
N ALA A 365 27.26 -3.76 14.31
CA ALA A 365 27.54 -3.10 13.04
C ALA A 365 27.35 -1.56 13.06
N GLY A 366 26.98 -0.95 14.21
CA GLY A 366 26.85 0.51 14.36
C GLY A 366 25.45 1.08 14.11
N ILE A 367 24.41 0.24 14.16
CA ILE A 367 23.03 0.69 14.15
C ILE A 367 22.64 1.19 15.54
N TYR A 368 22.23 2.45 15.64
CA TYR A 368 21.88 3.09 16.93
C TYR A 368 20.39 3.29 17.17
N THR A 369 19.56 2.96 16.19
CA THR A 369 18.09 2.96 16.32
C THR A 369 17.55 1.68 15.73
N LEU A 370 17.03 0.80 16.57
CA LEU A 370 16.42 -0.47 16.16
C LEU A 370 14.91 -0.36 16.30
N LYS A 371 14.18 -0.52 15.19
CA LYS A 371 12.71 -0.52 15.18
C LYS A 371 12.20 -1.95 15.17
N LEU A 372 11.25 -2.27 16.06
CA LEU A 372 10.57 -3.56 16.10
C LEU A 372 9.11 -3.37 15.67
N TYR A 373 8.70 -4.02 14.58
CA TYR A 373 7.31 -4.02 14.12
C TYR A 373 6.56 -5.22 14.67
N VAL A 374 5.47 -4.98 15.39
CA VAL A 374 4.65 -6.04 16.00
C VAL A 374 3.17 -5.74 15.80
N MET A 375 2.36 -6.78 15.65
CA MET A 375 0.91 -6.69 15.60
C MET A 375 0.28 -7.20 16.88
N VAL A 376 -0.80 -6.54 17.30
CA VAL A 376 -1.71 -6.99 18.36
C VAL A 376 -3.10 -7.28 17.77
N GLY A 377 -3.83 -8.18 18.43
CA GLY A 377 -5.13 -8.64 17.93
C GLY A 377 -5.00 -9.69 16.85
N LEU A 378 -3.92 -10.43 16.85
CA LEU A 378 -3.76 -11.61 16.00
C LEU A 378 -4.74 -12.73 16.42
N PRO A 379 -5.11 -13.63 15.50
CA PRO A 379 -5.90 -14.80 15.86
C PRO A 379 -5.21 -15.63 16.95
N THR A 380 -5.97 -16.13 17.91
CA THR A 380 -5.50 -16.91 19.06
C THR A 380 -4.56 -16.20 20.04
N GLU A 381 -4.38 -14.89 19.93
CA GLU A 381 -3.51 -14.13 20.83
C GLU A 381 -4.04 -14.06 22.26
N THR A 382 -3.20 -14.42 23.23
CA THR A 382 -3.49 -14.43 24.66
C THR A 382 -2.73 -13.31 25.40
N GLU A 383 -3.01 -13.13 26.68
CA GLU A 383 -2.24 -12.20 27.53
C GLU A 383 -0.79 -12.69 27.71
N GLN A 384 -0.56 -14.00 27.78
CA GLN A 384 0.78 -14.59 27.85
C GLN A 384 1.65 -14.22 26.65
N ASP A 385 1.09 -14.17 25.43
CA ASP A 385 1.85 -13.75 24.24
C ASP A 385 2.36 -12.31 24.36
N LEU A 386 1.59 -11.43 25.01
CA LEU A 386 2.03 -10.06 25.27
C LEU A 386 3.12 -10.00 26.34
N GLU A 387 3.05 -10.86 27.36
CA GLU A 387 4.10 -10.97 28.39
C GLU A 387 5.41 -11.48 27.78
N GLU A 388 5.35 -12.50 26.92
CA GLU A 388 6.51 -13.00 26.17
C GLU A 388 7.14 -11.89 25.30
N PHE A 389 6.33 -11.02 24.69
CA PHE A 389 6.87 -9.87 23.93
C PHE A 389 7.61 -8.89 24.84
N VAL A 390 7.08 -8.62 26.03
CA VAL A 390 7.77 -7.77 27.01
C VAL A 390 9.10 -8.39 27.41
N GLN A 391 9.13 -9.70 27.68
CA GLN A 391 10.37 -10.43 28.03
C GLN A 391 11.37 -10.43 26.86
N LEU A 392 10.93 -10.67 25.61
CA LEU A 392 11.78 -10.61 24.43
C LEU A 392 12.47 -9.23 24.29
N VAL A 393 11.71 -8.16 24.43
CA VAL A 393 12.26 -6.79 24.34
C VAL A 393 13.28 -6.52 25.46
N GLN A 394 13.02 -7.03 26.68
CA GLN A 394 13.96 -6.92 27.80
C GLN A 394 15.25 -7.71 27.53
N LYS A 395 15.15 -8.94 27.01
CA LYS A 395 16.32 -9.75 26.62
C LYS A 395 17.14 -9.06 25.53
N ILE A 396 16.49 -8.60 24.46
CA ILE A 396 17.17 -7.83 23.40
C ILE A 396 17.92 -6.64 24.02
N ARG A 397 17.27 -5.88 24.92
CA ARG A 397 17.87 -4.73 25.58
C ARG A 397 19.08 -5.13 26.42
N GLN A 398 19.00 -6.21 27.18
CA GLN A 398 20.10 -6.73 28.00
C GLN A 398 21.32 -7.09 27.15
N GLU A 399 21.13 -7.74 26.02
CA GLU A 399 22.20 -8.15 25.10
C GLU A 399 22.86 -6.98 24.36
N ILE A 400 22.08 -5.98 23.92
CA ILE A 400 22.64 -4.84 23.17
C ILE A 400 23.23 -3.75 24.05
N LEU A 401 22.89 -3.68 25.33
CA LEU A 401 23.35 -2.64 26.25
C LEU A 401 24.87 -2.61 26.42
N PRO A 402 25.55 -3.75 26.70
CA PRO A 402 27.02 -3.77 26.85
C PRO A 402 27.73 -3.33 25.55
N ILE A 403 27.18 -3.68 24.40
CA ILE A 403 27.74 -3.30 23.08
C ILE A 403 27.67 -1.77 22.93
N GLY A 404 26.52 -1.19 23.23
CA GLY A 404 26.32 0.25 23.16
C GLY A 404 27.24 1.01 24.14
N GLN A 405 27.41 0.52 25.38
CA GLN A 405 28.31 1.08 26.36
C GLN A 405 29.76 1.05 25.87
N LYS A 406 30.23 -0.08 25.35
CA LYS A 406 31.57 -0.22 24.77
C LYS A 406 31.82 0.73 23.61
N LYS A 407 30.79 1.01 22.79
CA LYS A 407 30.86 1.94 21.63
C LYS A 407 30.59 3.40 22.01
N GLY A 408 30.36 3.71 23.31
CA GLY A 408 30.06 5.06 23.76
C GLY A 408 28.72 5.63 23.35
N ARG A 409 27.81 4.80 22.79
CA ARG A 409 26.47 5.20 22.36
C ARG A 409 25.45 4.08 22.53
N LEU A 410 24.43 4.33 23.34
CA LEU A 410 23.35 3.37 23.55
C LEU A 410 22.41 3.32 22.34
N CYS A 411 21.92 2.11 22.05
CA CYS A 411 20.91 1.90 21.02
C CYS A 411 19.53 2.31 21.54
N GLU A 412 18.80 3.06 20.72
CA GLU A 412 17.40 3.39 20.93
C GLU A 412 16.50 2.29 20.34
N LEU A 413 15.56 1.78 21.14
CA LEU A 413 14.55 0.85 20.69
C LEU A 413 13.24 1.56 20.41
N ILE A 414 12.66 1.36 19.22
CA ILE A 414 11.36 1.90 18.83
C ILE A 414 10.41 0.74 18.54
N LEU A 415 9.42 0.54 19.39
CA LEU A 415 8.38 -0.46 19.20
C LEU A 415 7.22 0.16 18.40
N SER A 416 6.96 -0.35 17.19
CA SER A 416 5.81 0.03 16.39
C SER A 416 4.74 -1.04 16.51
N VAL A 417 3.73 -0.77 17.33
CA VAL A 417 2.63 -1.69 17.65
C VAL A 417 1.42 -1.34 16.81
N ASN A 418 1.05 -2.23 15.89
CA ASN A 418 -0.06 -2.05 14.96
C ASN A 418 -1.18 -3.05 15.26
N SER A 419 -2.42 -2.67 15.00
CA SER A 419 -3.56 -3.60 15.12
C SER A 419 -3.65 -4.47 13.87
N PHE A 420 -3.86 -5.77 14.06
CA PHE A 420 -4.06 -6.71 12.95
C PHE A 420 -5.30 -6.36 12.12
N VAL A 421 -5.14 -6.29 10.81
CA VAL A 421 -6.21 -6.09 9.83
C VAL A 421 -6.29 -7.30 8.90
N PRO A 422 -7.40 -8.05 8.89
CA PRO A 422 -7.59 -9.14 7.94
C PRO A 422 -7.74 -8.58 6.51
N LYS A 423 -6.89 -9.05 5.60
CA LYS A 423 -6.81 -8.56 4.22
C LYS A 423 -7.36 -9.57 3.22
N PRO A 424 -8.00 -9.13 2.13
CA PRO A 424 -8.35 -9.96 0.98
C PRO A 424 -7.18 -10.80 0.48
N TRP A 425 -7.46 -11.94 -0.14
CA TRP A 425 -6.50 -12.89 -0.72
C TRP A 425 -5.58 -13.60 0.26
N THR A 426 -5.56 -13.21 1.54
CA THR A 426 -4.73 -13.85 2.56
C THR A 426 -5.48 -15.02 3.22
N PRO A 427 -4.76 -16.02 3.77
CA PRO A 427 -5.39 -17.03 4.63
C PRO A 427 -6.21 -16.44 5.78
N PHE A 428 -5.83 -15.24 6.25
CA PHE A 428 -6.54 -14.57 7.35
C PHE A 428 -7.73 -13.69 6.90
N GLN A 429 -8.08 -13.68 5.61
CA GLN A 429 -9.28 -12.99 5.13
C GLN A 429 -10.59 -13.47 5.76
N TYR A 430 -10.62 -14.67 6.30
CA TYR A 430 -11.79 -15.27 6.95
C TYR A 430 -11.95 -14.87 8.42
N LEU A 431 -10.93 -14.26 9.03
CA LEU A 431 -10.84 -14.04 10.47
C LEU A 431 -11.36 -12.67 10.88
N SER A 432 -11.60 -12.53 12.19
CA SER A 432 -12.13 -11.29 12.79
C SER A 432 -11.05 -10.26 13.02
N PHE A 433 -11.37 -8.99 12.80
CA PHE A 433 -10.58 -7.87 13.28
C PHE A 433 -10.56 -7.85 14.81
N GLY A 434 -9.40 -7.53 15.40
CA GLY A 434 -9.21 -7.45 16.84
C GLY A 434 -9.00 -8.77 17.56
N GLY A 435 -8.80 -9.88 16.81
CA GLY A 435 -8.46 -11.19 17.36
C GLY A 435 -9.57 -11.81 18.21
N GLN A 436 -10.84 -11.45 17.96
CA GLN A 436 -11.96 -12.05 18.66
C GLN A 436 -12.15 -13.53 18.24
N GLU A 437 -12.45 -14.37 19.21
CA GLU A 437 -12.89 -15.74 18.96
C GLU A 437 -14.16 -15.76 18.11
N ARG A 438 -14.29 -16.79 17.26
CA ARG A 438 -15.38 -16.91 16.29
C ARG A 438 -16.75 -16.85 16.94
N GLU A 439 -16.94 -17.57 18.02
CA GLU A 439 -18.23 -17.66 18.73
C GLU A 439 -18.64 -16.31 19.30
N ARG A 440 -17.72 -15.64 20.00
CA ARG A 440 -17.95 -14.32 20.57
C ARG A 440 -18.20 -13.27 19.50
N ALA A 441 -17.44 -13.28 18.42
CA ALA A 441 -17.63 -12.37 17.29
C ALA A 441 -19.00 -12.52 16.61
N MET A 442 -19.57 -13.73 16.63
CA MET A 442 -20.91 -14.00 16.10
C MET A 442 -22.04 -13.60 17.06
N GLN A 443 -21.79 -13.67 18.38
CA GLN A 443 -22.78 -13.28 19.41
C GLN A 443 -22.91 -11.76 19.55
N ASP A 444 -21.79 -11.04 19.71
CA ASP A 444 -21.78 -9.61 20.01
C ASP A 444 -22.33 -8.74 18.86
N ARG A 445 -22.18 -9.16 17.61
CA ARG A 445 -22.55 -8.46 16.37
C ARG A 445 -22.19 -6.96 16.37
N ASP A 446 -21.13 -6.61 17.12
CA ASP A 446 -20.64 -5.24 17.30
C ASP A 446 -19.12 -5.19 17.17
N CYS A 447 -18.59 -4.03 16.81
CA CYS A 447 -17.14 -3.77 16.74
C CYS A 447 -16.55 -3.24 18.04
N THR A 448 -17.39 -2.84 19.00
CA THR A 448 -16.95 -2.18 20.24
C THR A 448 -16.04 -3.09 21.06
N ALA A 449 -16.41 -4.35 21.22
CA ALA A 449 -15.62 -5.33 21.96
C ALA A 449 -14.24 -5.55 21.33
N ALA A 450 -14.16 -5.64 19.99
CA ALA A 450 -12.89 -5.78 19.26
C ALA A 450 -11.96 -4.57 19.49
N VAL A 451 -12.50 -3.37 19.36
CA VAL A 451 -11.75 -2.12 19.59
C VAL A 451 -11.30 -1.97 21.04
N LEU A 452 -12.17 -2.31 22.00
CA LEU A 452 -11.82 -2.26 23.43
C LEU A 452 -10.73 -3.27 23.78
N ASN A 453 -10.79 -4.48 23.23
CA ASN A 453 -9.75 -5.49 23.41
C ASN A 453 -8.39 -4.98 22.91
N LEU A 454 -8.33 -4.43 21.69
CA LEU A 454 -7.10 -3.83 21.17
C LEU A 454 -6.59 -2.69 22.04
N LYS A 455 -7.47 -1.79 22.51
CA LYS A 455 -7.09 -0.70 23.43
C LYS A 455 -6.53 -1.24 24.75
N LYS A 456 -7.11 -2.33 25.30
CA LYS A 456 -6.59 -3.00 26.52
C LYS A 456 -5.16 -3.51 26.30
N LYS A 457 -4.92 -4.23 25.21
CA LYS A 457 -3.60 -4.78 24.85
C LYS A 457 -2.55 -3.68 24.65
N ILE A 458 -2.88 -2.64 23.89
CA ILE A 458 -2.00 -1.49 23.68
C ILE A 458 -1.70 -0.77 25.01
N LYS A 459 -2.71 -0.60 25.88
CA LYS A 459 -2.52 0.00 27.21
C LYS A 459 -1.58 -0.84 28.08
N TYR A 460 -1.71 -2.18 28.02
CA TYR A 460 -0.80 -3.09 28.73
C TYR A 460 0.65 -2.87 28.28
N LEU A 461 0.93 -2.92 26.98
CA LEU A 461 2.28 -2.72 26.45
C LEU A 461 2.84 -1.34 26.78
N LYS A 462 2.04 -0.29 26.66
CA LYS A 462 2.45 1.06 27.08
C LYS A 462 2.83 1.12 28.55
N LYS A 463 2.08 0.46 29.43
CA LYS A 463 2.38 0.42 30.87
C LYS A 463 3.67 -0.37 31.15
N ALA A 464 3.85 -1.52 30.47
CA ALA A 464 5.04 -2.36 30.65
C ALA A 464 6.35 -1.63 30.28
N PHE A 465 6.31 -0.77 29.27
CA PHE A 465 7.48 -0.05 28.77
C PHE A 465 7.60 1.41 29.24
N ALA A 466 6.68 1.91 30.07
CA ALA A 466 6.60 3.34 30.45
C ALA A 466 7.85 3.88 31.19
N ARG A 467 8.64 3.00 31.80
CA ARG A 467 9.83 3.37 32.60
C ARG A 467 11.12 2.70 32.09
N VAL A 468 11.13 2.34 30.81
CA VAL A 468 12.30 1.72 30.17
C VAL A 468 13.06 2.78 29.38
N ASP A 469 14.27 3.11 29.83
CA ASP A 469 15.11 4.11 29.18
C ASP A 469 15.52 3.69 27.77
N ASN A 470 15.67 4.65 26.87
CA ASN A 470 16.00 4.47 25.45
C ASN A 470 15.03 3.55 24.71
N LEU A 471 13.75 3.49 25.14
CA LEU A 471 12.70 2.74 24.50
C LEU A 471 11.47 3.62 24.27
N HIS A 472 11.02 3.69 23.02
CA HIS A 472 9.84 4.42 22.61
C HIS A 472 8.79 3.48 21.99
N ILE A 473 7.53 3.69 22.36
CA ILE A 473 6.42 2.93 21.79
C ILE A 473 5.53 3.81 20.92
N LYS A 474 5.43 3.47 19.65
CA LYS A 474 4.49 4.07 18.68
C LYS A 474 3.33 3.11 18.49
N VAL A 475 2.11 3.61 18.52
CA VAL A 475 0.90 2.79 18.38
C VAL A 475 -0.05 3.43 17.38
N ASP A 476 -0.77 2.61 16.65
CA ASP A 476 -1.90 3.06 15.89
C ASP A 476 -3.13 3.34 16.80
N ARG A 477 -4.17 3.90 16.18
CA ARG A 477 -5.45 4.15 16.86
C ARG A 477 -6.46 3.09 16.41
N PRO A 478 -6.86 2.13 17.27
CA PRO A 478 -7.76 1.04 16.89
C PRO A 478 -9.05 1.48 16.20
N ASP A 479 -9.59 2.66 16.58
CA ASP A 479 -10.76 3.23 15.90
C ASP A 479 -10.49 3.59 14.43
N LYS A 480 -9.30 4.12 14.11
CA LYS A 480 -8.90 4.40 12.71
C LYS A 480 -8.60 3.10 11.96
N VAL A 481 -7.98 2.13 12.62
CA VAL A 481 -7.67 0.82 12.00
C VAL A 481 -8.94 0.02 11.73
N LEU A 482 -10.00 0.19 12.54
CA LEU A 482 -11.31 -0.39 12.24
C LEU A 482 -11.85 0.11 10.88
N SER A 483 -11.73 1.39 10.56
CA SER A 483 -12.17 1.89 9.25
C SER A 483 -11.37 1.25 8.10
N GLN A 484 -10.07 1.06 8.27
CA GLN A 484 -9.23 0.34 7.31
C GLN A 484 -9.71 -1.11 7.13
N ALA A 485 -9.99 -1.82 8.23
CA ALA A 485 -10.49 -3.19 8.18
C ALA A 485 -11.85 -3.31 7.46
N VAL A 486 -12.72 -2.30 7.62
CA VAL A 486 -13.98 -2.19 6.89
C VAL A 486 -13.71 -1.97 5.41
N PHE A 487 -12.96 -0.93 5.04
CA PHE A 487 -12.71 -0.58 3.64
C PHE A 487 -11.99 -1.69 2.87
N SER A 488 -11.07 -2.38 3.52
CA SER A 488 -10.32 -3.49 2.93
C SER A 488 -11.21 -4.65 2.46
N ARG A 489 -12.32 -4.93 3.17
CA ARG A 489 -13.22 -6.07 2.89
C ARG A 489 -14.65 -5.67 2.53
N ALA A 490 -14.89 -4.38 2.31
CA ALA A 490 -16.19 -3.88 1.88
C ALA A 490 -16.48 -4.17 0.41
N ASP A 491 -17.72 -4.01 0.04
CA ASP A 491 -18.22 -4.05 -1.34
C ASP A 491 -18.73 -2.67 -1.79
N ARG A 492 -19.25 -2.56 -3.01
CA ARG A 492 -19.70 -1.29 -3.62
C ARG A 492 -20.76 -0.53 -2.83
N ARG A 493 -21.50 -1.18 -1.93
CA ARG A 493 -22.49 -0.53 -1.06
C ARG A 493 -21.87 0.51 -0.13
N ILE A 494 -20.53 0.46 0.09
CA ILE A 494 -19.85 1.45 0.93
C ILE A 494 -19.65 2.79 0.21
N GLY A 495 -19.77 2.86 -1.12
CA GLY A 495 -19.51 4.06 -1.92
C GLY A 495 -20.17 5.34 -1.39
N PRO A 496 -21.48 5.35 -1.08
CA PRO A 496 -22.13 6.54 -0.51
C PRO A 496 -21.53 6.99 0.83
N ALA A 497 -21.09 6.04 1.68
CA ALA A 497 -20.42 6.38 2.93
C ALA A 497 -19.02 6.96 2.68
N LEU A 498 -18.26 6.43 1.72
CA LEU A 498 -16.97 6.99 1.30
C LEU A 498 -17.12 8.43 0.79
N LEU A 499 -18.14 8.70 0.01
CA LEU A 499 -18.41 10.06 -0.49
C LEU A 499 -18.71 11.03 0.66
N ASP A 500 -19.59 10.66 1.60
CA ASP A 500 -19.90 11.51 2.75
C ASP A 500 -18.68 11.78 3.63
N ILE A 501 -17.81 10.77 3.82
CA ILE A 501 -16.55 10.90 4.57
C ILE A 501 -15.59 11.84 3.84
N GLY A 502 -15.38 11.61 2.55
CA GLY A 502 -14.47 12.40 1.71
C GLY A 502 -14.87 13.87 1.63
N MET A 503 -16.16 14.13 1.57
CA MET A 503 -16.72 15.50 1.58
C MET A 503 -16.75 16.15 2.98
N GLY A 504 -16.29 15.46 4.02
CA GLY A 504 -16.36 15.96 5.40
C GLY A 504 -17.79 16.11 5.95
N LYS A 505 -18.80 15.54 5.28
CA LYS A 505 -20.21 15.61 5.70
C LYS A 505 -20.52 14.69 6.89
N ALA A 506 -19.72 13.65 7.08
CA ALA A 506 -19.88 12.71 8.16
C ALA A 506 -18.54 12.08 8.57
N THR A 507 -18.38 11.77 9.84
CA THR A 507 -17.33 10.87 10.32
C THR A 507 -17.62 9.44 9.86
N PHE A 508 -16.61 8.57 9.88
CA PHE A 508 -16.77 7.15 9.53
C PHE A 508 -18.00 6.51 10.21
N LYS A 509 -18.11 6.67 11.54
CA LYS A 509 -19.23 6.09 12.31
C LYS A 509 -20.59 6.66 11.90
N GLN A 510 -20.68 7.97 11.65
CA GLN A 510 -21.90 8.62 11.20
C GLN A 510 -22.31 8.19 9.78
N ALA A 511 -21.33 8.08 8.87
CA ALA A 511 -21.57 7.63 7.50
C ALA A 511 -22.08 6.18 7.46
N MET A 512 -21.43 5.27 8.19
CA MET A 512 -21.88 3.88 8.30
C MET A 512 -23.32 3.78 8.81
N LYS A 513 -23.68 4.56 9.86
CA LYS A 513 -25.04 4.61 10.40
C LYS A 513 -26.04 5.19 9.40
N LYS A 514 -25.70 6.32 8.75
CA LYS A 514 -26.56 7.01 7.78
C LYS A 514 -26.94 6.07 6.62
N HIS A 515 -25.98 5.32 6.11
CA HIS A 515 -26.17 4.42 4.98
C HIS A 515 -26.57 2.99 5.40
N LYS A 516 -26.92 2.77 6.68
CA LYS A 516 -27.36 1.46 7.22
C LYS A 516 -26.35 0.33 6.97
N LEU A 517 -25.05 0.65 7.02
CA LEU A 517 -23.95 -0.29 6.80
C LEU A 517 -23.43 -0.82 8.14
N SER A 518 -23.12 -2.10 8.20
CA SER A 518 -22.61 -2.74 9.41
C SER A 518 -21.08 -2.87 9.35
N SER A 519 -20.36 -2.12 10.18
CA SER A 519 -18.91 -2.29 10.35
C SER A 519 -18.56 -3.69 10.84
N TRP A 520 -19.40 -4.30 11.68
CA TRP A 520 -19.24 -5.67 12.14
C TRP A 520 -19.21 -6.67 10.97
N GLN A 521 -20.14 -6.53 10.04
CA GLN A 521 -20.24 -7.43 8.88
C GLN A 521 -18.96 -7.42 8.03
N TYR A 522 -18.35 -6.26 7.84
CA TYR A 522 -17.14 -6.14 7.03
C TYR A 522 -15.87 -6.49 7.81
N ALA A 523 -15.71 -6.01 9.06
CA ALA A 523 -14.45 -6.09 9.79
C ALA A 523 -14.39 -7.25 10.80
N VAL A 524 -15.47 -7.55 11.52
CA VAL A 524 -15.44 -8.44 12.69
C VAL A 524 -16.07 -9.80 12.42
N ARG A 525 -17.13 -9.84 11.62
CA ARG A 525 -17.82 -11.11 11.32
C ARG A 525 -16.83 -12.15 10.75
N PRO A 526 -16.68 -13.33 11.38
CA PRO A 526 -15.93 -14.43 10.80
C PRO A 526 -16.59 -14.91 9.52
N ARG A 527 -15.80 -15.19 8.51
CA ARG A 527 -16.29 -15.63 7.19
C ARG A 527 -16.14 -17.14 7.04
N GLY A 528 -17.02 -17.76 6.26
CA GLY A 528 -16.93 -19.17 5.88
C GLY A 528 -16.02 -19.36 4.67
N ASN A 529 -15.46 -20.56 4.55
CA ASN A 529 -14.64 -20.91 3.38
C ASN A 529 -15.49 -21.10 2.10
N ASP A 530 -16.80 -21.21 2.25
CA ASP A 530 -17.82 -21.35 1.22
C ASP A 530 -18.44 -20.01 0.79
N GLU A 531 -18.04 -18.91 1.43
CA GLU A 531 -18.54 -17.57 1.06
C GLU A 531 -17.90 -17.07 -0.23
N LEU A 532 -18.75 -16.56 -1.13
CA LEU A 532 -18.28 -15.75 -2.27
C LEU A 532 -17.82 -14.38 -1.79
N PHE A 533 -16.67 -13.96 -2.26
CA PHE A 533 -16.14 -12.63 -1.96
C PHE A 533 -16.17 -11.76 -3.22
N CYS A 534 -16.48 -10.48 -3.01
CA CYS A 534 -16.57 -9.52 -4.11
C CYS A 534 -15.20 -9.18 -4.75
N TRP A 535 -14.09 -9.62 -4.18
CA TRP A 535 -12.73 -9.46 -4.72
C TRP A 535 -12.19 -10.71 -5.42
N GLN A 536 -12.93 -11.80 -5.43
CA GLN A 536 -12.60 -13.05 -6.14
C GLN A 536 -13.26 -13.07 -7.53
#